data_c455248ab6e666bf1c84cbb7bd7eba00
#
_entry.id   c455248ab6e666bf1c84cbb7bd7eba00
#
_cell.length_a   1.000
_cell.length_b   1.000
_cell.length_c   1.000
_cell.angle_alpha   90.00
_cell.angle_beta   90.00
_cell.angle_gamma   90.00
#
_symmetry.space_group_name_H-M   'P 1'
#
loop_
_entity.id
_entity.type
_entity.pdbx_description
1 polymer ?
#
loop_
_entity_poly.entity_id
_entity_poly.type
_entity_poly.pdbx_seq_one_letter_code
_entity_poly.pdbx_strand_id
1 'polypeptide(L)'
;MANDTQKVARVGDPDQTHCSGPVRAMGSSNVFCNGIPVSRQGDKNSIHLKPPHGPCTPHSAAIATGSSTVFANGKGIGRKNDAVADCTSVADGSSNVFAG
;
A
#
# COMPACT_ATOMS: atom_id res chain seq x y z
N MET A 1 -3.62 -20.74 -15.43
CA MET A 1 -4.20 -19.62 -14.70
C MET A 1 -3.21 -19.06 -13.71
N ALA A 2 -2.90 -17.82 -13.84
CA ALA A 2 -1.97 -17.22 -12.93
C ALA A 2 -2.57 -17.16 -11.53
N ASN A 3 -1.72 -17.33 -10.54
CA ASN A 3 -2.11 -17.12 -9.16
C ASN A 3 -2.19 -15.62 -8.91
N ASP A 4 -3.37 -15.15 -8.54
CA ASP A 4 -3.60 -13.72 -8.35
C ASP A 4 -3.25 -13.24 -6.94
N THR A 5 -2.72 -14.12 -6.10
CA THR A 5 -2.31 -13.69 -4.77
C THR A 5 -1.06 -12.83 -4.84
N GLN A 6 -1.02 -11.82 -4.00
CA GLN A 6 0.09 -10.88 -3.91
C GLN A 6 0.48 -10.70 -2.45
N LYS A 7 1.69 -10.25 -2.23
CA LYS A 7 2.22 -9.99 -0.88
C LYS A 7 1.36 -8.95 -0.18
N VAL A 8 0.96 -9.23 1.04
CA VAL A 8 0.15 -8.30 1.84
C VAL A 8 0.99 -7.09 2.23
N ALA A 9 0.42 -5.91 2.01
CA ALA A 9 1.08 -4.63 2.35
C ALA A 9 0.90 -4.32 3.83
N ARG A 10 1.96 -3.81 4.45
CA ARG A 10 1.98 -3.47 5.88
C ARG A 10 2.51 -2.06 6.06
N VAL A 11 2.21 -1.45 7.20
CA VAL A 11 2.79 -0.15 7.54
C VAL A 11 4.32 -0.25 7.49
N GLY A 12 4.93 0.70 6.80
CA GLY A 12 6.38 0.72 6.58
C GLY A 12 6.83 0.08 5.28
N ASP A 13 5.98 -0.70 4.62
CA ASP A 13 6.32 -1.29 3.33
C ASP A 13 6.37 -0.19 2.25
N PRO A 14 7.30 -0.31 1.29
CA PRO A 14 7.49 0.74 0.30
C PRO A 14 6.41 0.73 -0.77
N ASP A 15 6.09 1.92 -1.26
CA ASP A 15 5.41 2.10 -2.53
C ASP A 15 6.47 2.34 -3.61
N GLN A 16 6.10 2.19 -4.87
CA GLN A 16 7.02 2.46 -5.97
C GLN A 16 7.40 3.94 -5.93
N THR A 17 8.69 4.20 -6.09
CA THR A 17 9.20 5.56 -6.13
C THR A 17 8.67 6.26 -7.38
N HIS A 18 8.14 7.46 -7.20
CA HIS A 18 7.81 8.29 -8.35
C HIS A 18 8.51 9.63 -8.27
N CYS A 19 8.28 10.41 -7.24
CA CYS A 19 9.00 11.66 -7.04
C CYS A 19 9.99 11.51 -5.90
N SER A 20 9.61 10.80 -4.87
CA SER A 20 10.46 10.35 -3.78
C SER A 20 9.91 9.01 -3.31
N GLY A 21 10.56 8.38 -2.37
CA GLY A 21 10.20 7.02 -1.95
C GLY A 21 9.19 7.01 -0.80
N PRO A 22 7.90 6.97 -1.06
CA PRO A 22 6.92 6.88 0.01
C PRO A 22 6.84 5.46 0.58
N VAL A 23 6.36 5.38 1.82
CA VAL A 23 6.06 4.10 2.46
C VAL A 23 4.63 4.11 2.96
N ARG A 24 4.06 2.92 3.20
CA ARG A 24 2.75 2.79 3.81
C ARG A 24 2.77 3.40 5.21
N ALA A 25 1.94 4.38 5.47
CA ALA A 25 1.93 5.10 6.74
C ALA A 25 0.76 4.70 7.63
N MET A 26 -0.37 4.34 7.05
CA MET A 26 -1.59 4.02 7.79
C MET A 26 -1.97 2.56 7.61
N GLY A 27 -2.56 1.99 8.65
CA GLY A 27 -3.00 0.61 8.61
C GLY A 27 -4.01 0.30 9.70
N SER A 28 -4.36 -0.96 9.82
CA SER A 28 -5.32 -1.43 10.81
C SER A 28 -4.80 -1.25 12.22
N SER A 29 -5.71 -0.93 13.14
CA SER A 29 -5.39 -0.86 14.57
C SER A 29 -5.40 -2.24 15.24
N ASN A 30 -5.92 -3.26 14.57
CA ASN A 30 -6.11 -4.57 15.20
C ASN A 30 -5.94 -5.78 14.28
N VAL A 31 -5.55 -5.58 13.04
CA VAL A 31 -5.22 -6.67 12.11
C VAL A 31 -3.77 -6.53 11.69
N PHE A 32 -3.00 -7.58 11.93
CA PHE A 32 -1.55 -7.54 11.74
C PHE A 32 -1.09 -8.66 10.81
N CYS A 33 -0.01 -8.39 10.12
CA CYS A 33 0.67 -9.35 9.28
C CYS A 33 2.14 -9.32 9.68
N ASN A 34 2.68 -10.44 10.13
CA ASN A 34 4.04 -10.52 10.66
C ASN A 34 4.28 -9.54 11.83
N GLY A 35 3.25 -9.33 12.65
CA GLY A 35 3.34 -8.41 13.79
C GLY A 35 3.26 -6.94 13.42
N ILE A 36 2.96 -6.61 12.16
CA ILE A 36 2.91 -5.23 11.65
C ILE A 36 1.49 -4.96 11.16
N PRO A 37 0.92 -3.78 11.46
CA PRO A 37 -0.43 -3.46 10.98
C PRO A 37 -0.54 -3.57 9.47
N VAL A 38 -1.59 -4.24 8.98
CA VAL A 38 -1.83 -4.32 7.54
C VAL A 38 -2.33 -2.98 7.02
N SER A 39 -1.90 -2.61 5.82
CA SER A 39 -2.40 -1.44 5.12
C SER A 39 -3.57 -1.87 4.22
N ARG A 40 -4.58 -1.03 4.10
CA ARG A 40 -5.86 -1.40 3.47
C ARG A 40 -6.28 -0.36 2.44
N GLN A 41 -7.25 -0.71 1.63
CA GLN A 41 -7.90 0.27 0.76
C GLN A 41 -8.33 1.48 1.58
N GLY A 42 -7.99 2.67 1.12
CA GLY A 42 -8.25 3.91 1.83
C GLY A 42 -7.13 4.37 2.75
N ASP A 43 -6.16 3.52 3.05
CA ASP A 43 -5.02 3.88 3.91
C ASP A 43 -3.97 4.63 3.10
N LYS A 44 -3.47 5.72 3.68
CA LYS A 44 -2.54 6.61 3.00
C LYS A 44 -1.09 6.21 3.20
N ASN A 45 -0.27 6.57 2.24
CA ASN A 45 1.17 6.48 2.37
C ASN A 45 1.73 7.71 3.10
N SER A 46 3.04 7.71 3.35
CA SER A 46 3.70 8.85 3.98
C SER A 46 3.68 10.06 3.04
N ILE A 47 3.67 11.24 3.62
CA ILE A 47 3.83 12.47 2.86
C ILE A 47 5.21 12.45 2.22
N HIS A 48 5.27 12.68 0.92
CA HIS A 48 6.51 12.68 0.17
C HIS A 48 6.55 13.88 -0.76
N LEU A 49 7.75 14.32 -1.06
CA LEU A 49 7.97 15.57 -1.77
C LEU A 49 8.30 15.32 -3.21
N LYS A 50 7.93 16.27 -4.06
CA LYS A 50 8.31 16.23 -5.45
C LYS A 50 9.79 16.60 -5.62
N PRO A 51 10.43 16.14 -6.69
CA PRO A 51 11.71 16.69 -7.09
C PRO A 51 11.59 18.17 -7.45
N PRO A 52 12.68 18.91 -7.41
CA PRO A 52 12.63 20.36 -7.70
C PRO A 52 12.00 20.72 -9.03
N HIS A 53 12.09 19.86 -10.02
CA HIS A 53 11.55 20.14 -11.36
C HIS A 53 10.35 19.30 -11.71
N GLY A 54 9.92 18.42 -10.84
CA GLY A 54 8.89 17.47 -11.19
C GLY A 54 7.50 18.06 -11.07
N PRO A 55 6.52 17.40 -11.67
CA PRO A 55 5.12 17.79 -11.52
C PRO A 55 4.54 17.35 -10.17
N CYS A 56 5.28 16.58 -9.41
CA CYS A 56 4.79 16.07 -8.12
C CYS A 56 4.83 17.17 -7.09
N THR A 57 3.81 17.23 -6.27
CA THR A 57 3.74 18.16 -5.14
C THR A 57 3.77 17.37 -3.84
N PRO A 58 4.00 18.01 -2.70
CA PRO A 58 3.87 17.31 -1.42
C PRO A 58 2.47 16.73 -1.32
N HIS A 59 2.40 15.40 -1.14
CA HIS A 59 1.11 14.73 -1.04
C HIS A 59 1.22 13.41 -0.29
N SER A 60 0.09 12.89 0.09
CA SER A 60 -0.06 11.50 0.47
C SER A 60 -1.28 10.95 -0.24
N ALA A 61 -1.29 9.67 -0.52
CA ALA A 61 -2.37 9.08 -1.29
C ALA A 61 -2.75 7.72 -0.72
N ALA A 62 -4.01 7.35 -0.91
CA ALA A 62 -4.58 6.13 -0.39
C ALA A 62 -4.53 5.01 -1.41
N ILE A 63 -4.47 3.76 -0.93
CA ILE A 63 -4.66 2.61 -1.80
C ILE A 63 -6.05 2.73 -2.41
N ALA A 64 -6.11 2.68 -3.74
CA ALA A 64 -7.36 2.82 -4.46
C ALA A 64 -8.16 1.53 -4.48
N THR A 65 -7.47 0.40 -4.69
CA THR A 65 -8.11 -0.91 -4.78
C THR A 65 -7.28 -1.91 -3.99
N GLY A 66 -7.90 -2.52 -3.01
CA GLY A 66 -7.30 -3.63 -2.29
C GLY A 66 -7.87 -4.95 -2.78
N SER A 67 -7.66 -6.00 -2.01
CA SER A 67 -8.24 -7.30 -2.31
C SER A 67 -9.76 -7.22 -2.39
N SER A 68 -10.35 -7.94 -3.34
CA SER A 68 -11.79 -8.09 -3.42
C SER A 68 -12.31 -9.30 -2.64
N THR A 69 -11.40 -10.07 -2.03
CA THR A 69 -11.75 -11.32 -1.35
C THR A 69 -11.23 -11.40 0.08
N VAL A 70 -10.23 -10.61 0.43
CA VAL A 70 -9.65 -10.60 1.77
C VAL A 70 -9.76 -9.19 2.33
N PHE A 71 -10.33 -9.07 3.51
CA PHE A 71 -10.66 -7.79 4.11
C PHE A 71 -10.09 -7.67 5.51
N ALA A 72 -9.75 -6.46 5.87
CA ALA A 72 -9.38 -6.09 7.24
C ALA A 72 -10.25 -4.90 7.64
N ASN A 73 -11.03 -5.04 8.69
CA ASN A 73 -11.93 -4.00 9.17
C ASN A 73 -12.93 -3.55 8.09
N GLY A 74 -13.38 -4.48 7.25
CA GLY A 74 -14.34 -4.21 6.19
C GLY A 74 -13.75 -3.54 4.96
N LYS A 75 -12.42 -3.40 4.89
CA LYS A 75 -11.73 -2.79 3.75
C LYS A 75 -10.85 -3.82 3.07
N GLY A 76 -10.78 -3.79 1.75
CA GLY A 76 -9.90 -4.69 1.02
C GLY A 76 -8.47 -4.56 1.50
N ILE A 77 -7.84 -5.68 1.83
CA ILE A 77 -6.45 -5.64 2.31
C ILE A 77 -5.53 -5.21 1.17
N GLY A 78 -4.57 -4.33 1.49
CA GLY A 78 -3.61 -3.85 0.50
C GLY A 78 -2.59 -4.92 0.14
N ARG A 79 -2.14 -4.89 -1.11
CA ARG A 79 -1.20 -5.88 -1.62
C ARG A 79 -0.18 -5.23 -2.54
N LYS A 80 0.94 -5.90 -2.73
CA LYS A 80 1.91 -5.51 -3.75
C LYS A 80 1.19 -5.33 -5.09
N ASN A 81 1.53 -4.30 -5.81
CA ASN A 81 0.97 -3.89 -7.09
C ASN A 81 -0.40 -3.22 -7.03
N ASP A 82 -1.01 -3.10 -5.86
CA ASP A 82 -2.25 -2.35 -5.74
C ASP A 82 -2.00 -0.88 -6.03
N ALA A 83 -2.93 -0.27 -6.77
CA ALA A 83 -2.81 1.14 -7.15
C ALA A 83 -2.97 2.04 -5.94
N VAL A 84 -2.12 3.04 -5.87
CA VAL A 84 -2.23 4.15 -4.92
C VAL A 84 -2.74 5.34 -5.70
N ALA A 85 -3.90 5.87 -5.31
CA ALA A 85 -4.70 6.79 -6.13
C ALA A 85 -3.89 7.99 -6.64
N ASP A 86 -3.84 8.14 -7.97
CA ASP A 86 -3.17 9.25 -8.64
C ASP A 86 -1.72 9.45 -8.19
N CYS A 87 -1.07 8.39 -7.75
CA CYS A 87 0.26 8.49 -7.19
C CYS A 87 1.15 7.38 -7.76
N THR A 88 0.99 6.16 -7.28
CA THR A 88 1.92 5.08 -7.61
C THR A 88 1.25 3.73 -7.40
N SER A 89 2.00 2.73 -7.03
CA SER A 89 1.51 1.42 -6.63
C SER A 89 2.36 0.89 -5.47
N VAL A 90 1.82 -0.07 -4.74
CA VAL A 90 2.54 -0.71 -3.63
C VAL A 90 3.68 -1.53 -4.22
N ALA A 91 4.90 -1.32 -3.72
CA ALA A 91 6.09 -1.94 -4.29
C ALA A 91 6.40 -3.30 -3.68
N ASP A 92 6.09 -3.50 -2.40
CA ASP A 92 6.46 -4.74 -1.72
C ASP A 92 5.53 -4.96 -0.52
N GLY A 93 5.69 -6.09 0.11
CA GLY A 93 4.90 -6.48 1.27
C GLY A 93 5.51 -7.66 1.98
N SER A 94 4.68 -8.40 2.72
CA SER A 94 5.11 -9.57 3.46
C SER A 94 5.81 -10.58 2.55
N SER A 95 6.87 -11.19 3.05
CA SER A 95 7.58 -12.24 2.31
C SER A 95 6.85 -13.59 2.35
N ASN A 96 5.86 -13.74 3.24
CA ASN A 96 5.24 -15.05 3.45
C ASN A 96 3.72 -15.01 3.70
N VAL A 97 3.07 -13.85 3.57
CA VAL A 97 1.62 -13.74 3.70
C VAL A 97 1.08 -13.07 2.44
N PHE A 98 0.08 -13.71 1.84
CA PHE A 98 -0.46 -13.31 0.55
C PHE A 98 -1.97 -13.20 0.61
N ALA A 99 -2.54 -12.35 -0.21
CA ALA A 99 -3.99 -12.19 -0.36
C ALA A 99 -4.35 -12.12 -1.82
N GLY A 100 -5.47 -12.71 -2.14
CA GLY A 100 -5.98 -12.71 -3.51
C GLY A 100 -6.77 -11.48 -3.90
#